data_44f77fd0ce3a331b8c0cee732c60a976
#
_entry.id   44f77fd0ce3a331b8c0cee732c60a976
#
_cell.length_a   1.000
_cell.length_b   1.000
_cell.length_c   1.000
_cell.angle_alpha   90.00
_cell.angle_beta   90.00
_cell.angle_gamma   90.00
#
_symmetry.space_group_name_H-M   'P 1'
#
loop_
_entity.id
_entity.type
_entity.pdbx_description
1 polymer ?
#
loop_
_entity_poly.entity_id
_entity_poly.type
_entity_poly.pdbx_seq_one_letter_code
_entity_poly.pdbx_strand_id
1 'polypeptide(L)'
;MIREANKFDKEAVIEMMKEFRDSADFIEILADDNLEYWHRLLDSIFAGAGKIFYQEGKGLLMCVIMPTVWDDKTFALHELAWFVRPEHRRGLTGFRLFEAYINYGKELKAAGRIKYFTMTKLDVSPDLDYARYGFRKKDENWIQ
;
A
#
# COMPACT_ATOMS: atom_id res chain seq x y z
N MET A 1 -2.67 12.89 11.72
CA MET A 1 -1.48 13.26 10.94
C MET A 1 -0.84 12.01 10.36
N ILE A 2 -0.55 12.03 9.07
CA ILE A 2 0.14 10.90 8.41
C ILE A 2 1.63 10.95 8.75
N ARG A 3 2.17 9.81 9.13
CA ARG A 3 3.61 9.63 9.32
C ARG A 3 4.07 8.31 8.72
N GLU A 4 5.35 8.10 8.63
CA GLU A 4 5.92 6.81 8.26
C GLU A 4 5.90 5.88 9.49
N ALA A 5 5.38 4.67 9.32
CA ALA A 5 5.43 3.65 10.37
C ALA A 5 6.86 3.12 10.52
N ASN A 6 7.18 2.65 11.70
CA ASN A 6 8.49 2.10 12.03
C ASN A 6 8.34 0.78 12.80
N LYS A 7 9.46 0.19 13.21
CA LYS A 7 9.50 -1.11 13.89
C LYS A 7 8.63 -1.19 15.16
N PHE A 8 8.36 -0.07 15.81
CA PHE A 8 7.52 -0.04 17.02
C PHE A 8 6.03 -0.10 16.70
N ASP A 9 5.66 0.08 15.43
CA ASP A 9 4.27 0.03 14.96
C ASP A 9 3.87 -1.35 14.44
N LYS A 10 4.76 -2.35 14.46
CA LYS A 10 4.52 -3.67 13.84
C LYS A 10 3.20 -4.30 14.27
N GLU A 11 2.93 -4.36 15.57
CA GLU A 11 1.72 -5.00 16.07
C GLU A 11 0.46 -4.28 15.58
N ALA A 12 0.45 -2.95 15.63
CA ALA A 12 -0.67 -2.15 15.14
C ALA A 12 -0.88 -2.32 13.63
N VAL A 13 0.21 -2.38 12.87
CA VAL A 13 0.15 -2.60 11.41
C VAL A 13 -0.39 -4.01 11.12
N ILE A 14 0.07 -5.03 11.83
CA ILE A 14 -0.41 -6.41 11.65
C ILE A 14 -1.90 -6.51 11.96
N GLU A 15 -2.39 -5.87 13.01
CA GLU A 15 -3.82 -5.84 13.31
C GLU A 15 -4.61 -5.21 12.16
N MET A 16 -4.14 -4.12 11.59
CA MET A 16 -4.78 -3.50 10.42
C MET A 16 -4.72 -4.38 9.18
N MET A 17 -3.64 -5.14 8.97
CA MET A 17 -3.54 -6.09 7.87
C MET A 17 -4.61 -7.19 7.99
N LYS A 18 -4.84 -7.69 9.20
CA LYS A 18 -5.91 -8.67 9.47
C LYS A 18 -7.28 -8.07 9.19
N GLU A 19 -7.54 -6.86 9.69
CA GLU A 19 -8.80 -6.16 9.46
C GLU A 19 -9.04 -5.92 7.96
N PHE A 20 -8.00 -5.54 7.22
CA PHE A 20 -8.07 -5.37 5.76
C PHE A 20 -8.46 -6.68 5.09
N ARG A 21 -7.72 -7.75 5.36
CA ARG A 21 -8.00 -9.07 4.79
C ARG A 21 -9.45 -9.49 5.02
N ASP A 22 -9.93 -9.32 6.25
CA ASP A 22 -11.26 -9.77 6.62
C ASP A 22 -12.37 -8.89 6.02
N SER A 23 -12.08 -7.60 5.76
CA SER A 23 -13.07 -6.65 5.23
C SER A 23 -13.10 -6.56 3.70
N ALA A 24 -12.02 -6.97 3.02
CA ALA A 24 -11.88 -6.81 1.58
C ALA A 24 -12.35 -8.03 0.77
N ASP A 25 -12.98 -9.01 1.42
CA ASP A 25 -13.52 -10.22 0.79
C ASP A 25 -12.47 -11.00 -0.02
N PHE A 26 -11.29 -11.17 0.53
CA PHE A 26 -10.23 -11.98 -0.07
C PHE A 26 -10.43 -13.48 0.22
N ILE A 27 -11.64 -13.98 0.00
CA ILE A 27 -12.01 -15.34 0.37
C ILE A 27 -11.13 -16.40 -0.31
N GLU A 28 -10.71 -16.12 -1.54
CA GLU A 28 -9.88 -17.04 -2.34
C GLU A 28 -8.43 -17.13 -1.85
N ILE A 29 -8.01 -16.19 -1.01
CA ILE A 29 -6.65 -16.18 -0.46
C ILE A 29 -6.64 -16.32 1.06
N LEU A 30 -7.78 -16.66 1.66
CA LEU A 30 -7.85 -16.88 3.10
C LEU A 30 -6.93 -18.03 3.50
N ALA A 31 -6.06 -17.74 4.44
CA ALA A 31 -5.11 -18.67 5.01
C ALA A 31 -4.97 -18.38 6.50
N ASP A 32 -4.36 -19.30 7.21
CA ASP A 32 -4.01 -19.06 8.60
C ASP A 32 -3.02 -17.89 8.71
N ASP A 33 -3.07 -17.19 9.83
CA ASP A 33 -2.15 -16.10 10.09
C ASP A 33 -0.71 -16.60 10.10
N ASN A 34 0.15 -15.95 9.34
CA ASN A 34 1.57 -16.26 9.30
C ASN A 34 2.37 -15.08 9.83
N LEU A 35 2.42 -14.99 11.16
CA LEU A 35 3.07 -13.86 11.84
C LEU A 35 4.56 -13.78 11.54
N GLU A 36 5.24 -14.92 11.44
CA GLU A 36 6.67 -14.94 11.12
C GLU A 36 6.95 -14.31 9.76
N TYR A 37 6.15 -14.68 8.74
CA TYR A 37 6.27 -14.08 7.41
C TYR A 37 5.94 -12.58 7.42
N TRP A 38 4.89 -12.20 8.12
CA TRP A 38 4.49 -10.79 8.19
C TRP A 38 5.54 -9.94 8.88
N HIS A 39 6.16 -10.43 9.95
CA HIS A 39 7.28 -9.74 10.60
C HIS A 39 8.46 -9.57 9.65
N ARG A 40 8.83 -10.58 8.87
CA ARG A 40 9.90 -10.47 7.87
C ARG A 40 9.57 -9.44 6.79
N LEU A 41 8.33 -9.44 6.30
CA LEU A 41 7.86 -8.46 5.30
C LEU A 41 8.00 -7.03 5.84
N LEU A 42 7.51 -6.81 7.04
CA LEU A 42 7.58 -5.48 7.68
C LEU A 42 9.02 -5.07 7.95
N ASP A 43 9.87 -5.96 8.42
CA ASP A 43 11.30 -5.68 8.60
C ASP A 43 11.97 -5.27 7.30
N SER A 44 11.65 -5.95 6.21
CA SER A 44 12.16 -5.63 4.87
C SER A 44 11.73 -4.21 4.45
N ILE A 45 10.46 -3.88 4.66
CA ILE A 45 9.93 -2.55 4.33
C ILE A 45 10.64 -1.48 5.17
N PHE A 46 10.75 -1.69 6.48
CA PHE A 46 11.42 -0.73 7.38
C PHE A 46 12.92 -0.60 7.09
N ALA A 47 13.54 -1.63 6.52
CA ALA A 47 14.95 -1.60 6.10
C ALA A 47 15.18 -0.89 4.76
N GLY A 48 14.13 -0.41 4.09
CA GLY A 48 14.25 0.39 2.88
C GLY A 48 13.61 -0.20 1.62
N ALA A 49 12.98 -1.39 1.71
CA ALA A 49 12.29 -1.98 0.55
C ALA A 49 11.00 -1.23 0.19
N GLY A 50 10.52 -0.35 1.04
CA GLY A 50 9.32 0.43 0.81
C GLY A 50 9.02 1.37 1.97
N LYS A 51 7.75 1.74 2.09
CA LYS A 51 7.25 2.54 3.20
C LYS A 51 5.85 2.11 3.60
N ILE A 52 5.48 2.42 4.82
CA ILE A 52 4.10 2.34 5.28
C ILE A 52 3.73 3.72 5.79
N PHE A 53 2.82 4.38 5.06
CA PHE A 53 2.20 5.62 5.53
C PHE A 53 1.10 5.25 6.51
N TYR A 54 1.06 5.92 7.64
CA TYR A 54 0.28 5.46 8.78
C TYR A 54 -0.35 6.64 9.50
N GLN A 55 -1.62 6.53 9.79
CA GLN A 55 -2.31 7.39 10.74
C GLN A 55 -2.77 6.52 11.89
N GLU A 56 -2.19 6.74 13.05
CA GLU A 56 -2.39 5.92 14.23
C GLU A 56 -3.86 5.72 14.56
N GLY A 57 -4.25 4.45 14.71
CA GLY A 57 -5.62 4.06 15.02
C GLY A 57 -6.61 4.19 13.87
N LYS A 58 -6.22 4.72 12.70
CA LYS A 58 -7.17 5.05 11.63
C LYS A 58 -6.95 4.32 10.32
N GLY A 59 -5.70 4.22 9.86
CA GLY A 59 -5.44 3.57 8.58
C GLY A 59 -3.98 3.56 8.17
N LEU A 60 -3.71 2.86 7.08
CA LEU A 60 -2.37 2.75 6.51
C LEU A 60 -2.42 2.63 4.98
N LEU A 61 -1.29 2.95 4.35
CA LEU A 61 -1.01 2.60 2.97
C LEU A 61 0.42 2.05 2.92
N MET A 62 0.52 0.80 2.49
CA MET A 62 1.78 0.06 2.41
C MET A 62 2.24 -0.01 0.96
N CYS A 63 3.53 0.25 0.71
CA CYS A 63 4.09 0.19 -0.63
C CYS A 63 5.51 -0.38 -0.61
N VAL A 64 5.92 -0.94 -1.75
CA VAL A 64 7.25 -1.52 -1.93
C VAL A 64 7.86 -1.09 -3.26
N ILE A 65 9.19 -1.01 -3.28
CA ILE A 65 9.98 -0.78 -4.50
C ILE A 65 10.45 -2.15 -4.99
N MET A 66 10.15 -2.47 -6.24
CA MET A 66 10.49 -3.76 -6.84
C MET A 66 11.11 -3.58 -8.20
N PRO A 67 12.06 -4.46 -8.61
CA PRO A 67 12.50 -4.49 -10.00
C PRO A 67 11.35 -4.91 -10.90
N THR A 68 11.37 -4.44 -12.14
CA THR A 68 10.39 -4.87 -13.15
C THR A 68 10.74 -6.26 -13.66
N VAL A 69 9.76 -6.95 -14.23
CA VAL A 69 9.98 -8.27 -14.83
C VAL A 69 10.90 -8.20 -16.07
N TRP A 70 11.03 -7.01 -16.67
CA TRP A 70 11.77 -6.83 -17.92
C TRP A 70 13.24 -6.49 -17.72
N ASP A 71 13.60 -5.95 -16.54
CA ASP A 71 14.96 -5.49 -16.27
C ASP A 71 15.15 -5.36 -14.76
N ASP A 72 16.15 -6.05 -14.24
CA ASP A 72 16.46 -6.05 -12.80
C ASP A 72 17.06 -4.71 -12.31
N LYS A 73 17.39 -3.81 -13.22
CA LYS A 73 17.91 -2.47 -12.91
C LYS A 73 16.85 -1.38 -13.05
N THR A 74 15.66 -1.72 -13.49
CA THR A 74 14.53 -0.79 -13.61
C THR A 74 13.50 -1.12 -12.55
N PHE A 75 13.22 -0.15 -11.68
CA PHE A 75 12.37 -0.33 -10.51
C PHE A 75 11.04 0.41 -10.66
N ALA A 76 10.05 -0.09 -9.95
CA ALA A 76 8.75 0.54 -9.81
C ALA A 76 8.31 0.52 -8.34
N LEU A 77 7.46 1.46 -7.96
CA LEU A 77 6.82 1.48 -6.65
C LEU A 77 5.40 0.92 -6.81
N HIS A 78 5.06 -0.04 -5.96
CA HIS A 78 3.74 -0.68 -5.97
C HIS A 78 3.04 -0.48 -4.64
N GLU A 79 1.78 -0.08 -4.68
CA GLU A 79 0.91 -0.12 -3.52
C GLU A 79 0.53 -1.57 -3.25
N LEU A 80 0.67 -2.02 -2.02
CA LEU A 80 0.31 -3.37 -1.57
C LEU A 80 -0.99 -3.40 -0.80
N ALA A 81 -1.25 -2.38 0.00
CA ALA A 81 -2.43 -2.31 0.83
C ALA A 81 -2.77 -0.85 1.12
N TRP A 82 -4.03 -0.51 0.99
CA TRP A 82 -4.56 0.80 1.35
C TRP A 82 -5.84 0.56 2.14
N PHE A 83 -5.75 0.76 3.44
CA PHE A 83 -6.82 0.44 4.36
C PHE A 83 -7.10 1.59 5.32
N VAL A 84 -8.37 1.91 5.48
CA VAL A 84 -8.86 2.84 6.49
C VAL A 84 -9.96 2.11 7.28
N ARG A 85 -9.86 2.15 8.59
CA ARG A 85 -10.88 1.54 9.45
C ARG A 85 -12.26 2.13 9.14
N PRO A 86 -13.31 1.31 9.10
CA PRO A 86 -14.65 1.74 8.66
C PRO A 86 -15.16 3.02 9.32
N GLU A 87 -14.92 3.18 10.61
CA GLU A 87 -15.36 4.35 11.39
C GLU A 87 -14.66 5.66 10.98
N HIS A 88 -13.57 5.58 10.22
CA HIS A 88 -12.79 6.73 9.76
C HIS A 88 -12.87 6.98 8.25
N ARG A 89 -13.66 6.20 7.53
CA ARG A 89 -13.73 6.28 6.05
C ARG A 89 -14.41 7.54 5.51
N ARG A 90 -15.24 8.18 6.33
CA ARG A 90 -15.92 9.44 5.93
C ARG A 90 -15.04 10.66 6.09
N GLY A 91 -13.90 10.54 6.74
CA GLY A 91 -12.94 11.63 6.93
C GLY A 91 -11.91 11.73 5.82
N LEU A 92 -10.83 12.43 6.10
CA LEU A 92 -9.76 12.70 5.14
C LEU A 92 -8.60 11.70 5.20
N THR A 93 -8.63 10.73 6.11
CA THR A 93 -7.52 9.80 6.33
C THR A 93 -7.14 9.07 5.05
N GLY A 94 -8.11 8.48 4.35
CA GLY A 94 -7.85 7.75 3.11
C GLY A 94 -7.20 8.63 2.04
N PHE A 95 -7.72 9.82 1.84
CA PHE A 95 -7.17 10.77 0.88
C PHE A 95 -5.76 11.20 1.25
N ARG A 96 -5.50 11.49 2.50
CA ARG A 96 -4.16 11.90 2.97
C ARG A 96 -3.12 10.79 2.81
N LEU A 97 -3.51 9.54 3.06
CA LEU A 97 -2.65 8.39 2.80
C LEU A 97 -2.32 8.27 1.31
N PHE A 98 -3.32 8.40 0.47
CA PHE A 98 -3.17 8.38 -0.99
C PHE A 98 -2.25 9.50 -1.48
N GLU A 99 -2.46 10.72 -0.98
CA GLU A 99 -1.63 11.87 -1.32
C GLU A 99 -0.17 11.67 -0.91
N ALA A 100 0.07 11.13 0.29
CA ALA A 100 1.41 10.81 0.76
C ALA A 100 2.10 9.79 -0.16
N TYR A 101 1.37 8.78 -0.61
CA TYR A 101 1.87 7.79 -1.57
C TYR A 101 2.24 8.43 -2.92
N ILE A 102 1.36 9.26 -3.47
CA ILE A 102 1.62 9.96 -4.74
C ILE A 102 2.86 10.82 -4.63
N ASN A 103 3.00 11.60 -3.56
CA ASN A 103 4.15 12.46 -3.34
C ASN A 103 5.44 11.65 -3.26
N TYR A 104 5.42 10.54 -2.55
CA TYR A 104 6.55 9.62 -2.46
C TYR A 104 6.94 9.06 -3.84
N GLY A 105 5.97 8.60 -4.61
CA GLY A 105 6.20 8.11 -5.97
C GLY A 105 6.82 9.17 -6.87
N LYS A 106 6.33 10.40 -6.80
CA LYS A 106 6.89 11.53 -7.56
C LYS A 106 8.33 11.87 -7.15
N GLU A 107 8.62 11.84 -5.85
CA GLU A 107 9.97 12.05 -5.34
C GLU A 107 10.94 10.99 -5.86
N LEU A 108 10.56 9.72 -5.79
CA LEU A 108 11.38 8.62 -6.29
C LEU A 108 11.61 8.71 -7.80
N LYS A 109 10.61 9.09 -8.58
CA LYS A 109 10.76 9.32 -10.02
C LYS A 109 11.71 10.46 -10.30
N ALA A 110 11.57 11.58 -9.62
CA ALA A 110 12.45 12.74 -9.79
C ALA A 110 13.90 12.42 -9.44
N ALA A 111 14.13 11.55 -8.46
CA ALA A 111 15.46 11.09 -8.06
C ALA A 111 16.01 9.97 -8.97
N GLY A 112 15.25 9.53 -9.96
CA GLY A 112 15.66 8.45 -10.88
C GLY A 112 15.67 7.07 -10.25
N ARG A 113 15.05 6.88 -9.09
CA ARG A 113 15.04 5.62 -8.36
C ARG A 113 13.98 4.63 -8.85
N ILE A 114 12.91 5.13 -9.46
CA ILE A 114 11.86 4.32 -10.06
C ILE A 114 11.48 4.87 -11.43
N LYS A 115 10.95 4.01 -12.28
CA LYS A 115 10.45 4.40 -13.60
C LYS A 115 9.00 4.84 -13.54
N TYR A 116 8.19 4.15 -12.74
CA TYR A 116 6.76 4.42 -12.56
C TYR A 116 6.28 3.92 -11.19
N PHE A 117 5.08 4.33 -10.81
CA PHE A 117 4.41 3.78 -9.63
C PHE A 117 2.95 3.48 -9.93
N THR A 118 2.40 2.52 -9.21
CA THR A 118 1.08 1.94 -9.49
C THR A 118 0.14 2.05 -8.31
N MET A 119 -1.16 2.00 -8.61
CA MET A 119 -2.23 1.80 -7.63
C MET A 119 -3.10 0.65 -8.06
N THR A 120 -3.51 -0.18 -7.13
CA THR A 120 -4.49 -1.23 -7.37
C THR A 120 -5.85 -0.75 -6.91
N LYS A 121 -6.84 -0.83 -7.80
CA LYS A 121 -8.23 -0.55 -7.48
C LYS A 121 -8.96 -1.88 -7.32
N LEU A 122 -9.34 -2.21 -6.08
CA LEU A 122 -10.23 -3.34 -5.78
C LEU A 122 -11.69 -2.91 -5.98
N ASP A 123 -12.60 -3.88 -6.09
CA ASP A 123 -14.04 -3.60 -6.18
C ASP A 123 -14.54 -2.78 -4.98
N VAL A 124 -13.92 -3.00 -3.81
CA VAL A 124 -14.25 -2.30 -2.56
C VAL A 124 -13.43 -1.02 -2.34
N SER A 125 -12.55 -0.67 -3.27
CA SER A 125 -11.75 0.55 -3.17
C SER A 125 -12.62 1.79 -3.34
N PRO A 126 -12.20 2.96 -2.80
CA PRO A 126 -12.90 4.21 -3.05
C PRO A 126 -13.04 4.49 -4.54
N ASP A 127 -14.22 4.95 -4.96
CA ASP A 127 -14.49 5.32 -6.35
C ASP A 127 -13.92 6.72 -6.63
N LEU A 128 -12.60 6.77 -6.77
CA LEU A 128 -11.88 8.00 -7.10
C LEU A 128 -11.59 8.06 -8.59
N ASP A 129 -11.53 9.27 -9.11
CA ASP A 129 -11.03 9.51 -10.47
C ASP A 129 -9.50 9.45 -10.46
N TYR A 130 -8.96 8.25 -10.57
CA TYR A 130 -7.51 8.02 -10.56
C TYR A 130 -6.78 8.73 -11.71
N ALA A 131 -7.46 8.90 -12.85
CA ALA A 131 -6.90 9.63 -13.99
C ALA A 131 -6.61 11.08 -13.66
N ARG A 132 -7.43 11.69 -12.81
CA ARG A 132 -7.24 13.07 -12.34
C ARG A 132 -5.93 13.27 -11.58
N TYR A 133 -5.41 12.18 -10.97
CA TYR A 133 -4.15 12.19 -10.23
C TYR A 133 -2.97 11.68 -11.08
N GLY A 134 -3.16 11.57 -12.39
CA GLY A 134 -2.11 11.20 -13.32
C GLY A 134 -1.99 9.70 -13.60
N PHE A 135 -2.84 8.86 -13.02
CA PHE A 135 -2.85 7.44 -13.30
C PHE A 135 -3.65 7.14 -14.57
N ARG A 136 -3.25 6.10 -15.29
CA ARG A 136 -4.05 5.51 -16.36
C ARG A 136 -4.22 4.03 -16.10
N LYS A 137 -5.38 3.49 -16.42
CA LYS A 137 -5.61 2.05 -16.31
C LYS A 137 -4.72 1.33 -17.31
N LYS A 138 -3.90 0.41 -16.83
CA LYS A 138 -2.96 -0.33 -17.65
C LYS A 138 -3.43 -1.77 -17.90
N ASP A 139 -3.95 -2.43 -16.86
CA ASP A 139 -4.33 -3.83 -16.93
C ASP A 139 -5.49 -4.13 -16.00
N GLU A 140 -5.97 -5.36 -16.04
CA GLU A 140 -6.93 -5.91 -15.11
C GLU A 140 -6.37 -7.22 -14.57
N ASN A 141 -6.62 -7.49 -13.30
CA ASN A 141 -6.17 -8.71 -12.65
C ASN A 141 -7.35 -9.68 -12.58
N TRP A 142 -7.16 -10.89 -13.12
CA TRP A 142 -8.17 -11.94 -13.15
C TRP A 142 -7.70 -13.09 -12.26
N ILE A 143 -8.59 -13.60 -11.41
CA ILE A 143 -8.30 -14.71 -10.48
C ILE A 143 -9.18 -15.92 -10.81
N GLN A 144 -8.60 -17.15 -10.67
CA GLN A 144 -9.32 -18.40 -10.83
C GLN A 144 -9.29 -19.21 -9.55
#